data_d9e1f918324b107c17ab1f2bdc56d197
#
_entry.id   d9e1f918324b107c17ab1f2bdc56d197
#
_cell.length_a   1.000
_cell.length_b   1.000
_cell.length_c   1.000
_cell.angle_alpha   90.00
_cell.angle_beta   90.00
_cell.angle_gamma   90.00
#
_symmetry.space_group_name_H-M   'P 1'
#
loop_
_entity.id
_entity.type
_entity.pdbx_description
1 polymer ?
#
loop_
_entity_poly.entity_id
_entity_poly.type
_entity_poly.pdbx_seq_one_letter_code
_entity_poly.pdbx_strand_id
1 'polypeptide(L)'
;IAELTQRTNQFNLSAKHYTEDEIRSFILGDSVKIFVLSASDKFGDMGIVGCAIVAFKEQSTTITDIFLSCRVFGRGFEERLLDTIRSQIAGAVYGVFNQNNKNKKFSSFYSERGVIPITDI
;
A
#
# COMPACT_ATOMS: atom_id res chain seq x y z
N ILE A 1 5.67 -9.85 -4.56
CA ILE A 1 4.81 -8.65 -4.58
C ILE A 1 3.56 -8.90 -5.43
N ALA A 2 3.74 -9.31 -6.67
CA ALA A 2 2.60 -9.54 -7.56
C ALA A 2 1.63 -10.57 -6.98
N GLU A 3 2.15 -11.64 -6.41
CA GLU A 3 1.31 -12.66 -5.78
C GLU A 3 0.49 -12.07 -4.63
N LEU A 4 1.11 -11.22 -3.81
CA LEU A 4 0.39 -10.54 -2.73
C LEU A 4 -0.78 -9.71 -3.28
N THR A 5 -0.57 -8.95 -4.34
CA THR A 5 -1.64 -8.13 -4.92
C THR A 5 -2.77 -8.99 -5.50
N GLN A 6 -2.43 -10.15 -6.07
CA GLN A 6 -3.43 -11.06 -6.63
C GLN A 6 -4.30 -11.70 -5.55
N ARG A 7 -3.75 -11.91 -4.36
CA ARG A 7 -4.42 -12.62 -3.27
C ARG A 7 -5.08 -11.69 -2.25
N THR A 8 -4.81 -10.38 -2.31
CA THR A 8 -5.32 -9.42 -1.33
C THR A 8 -6.57 -8.75 -1.87
N ASN A 9 -7.71 -9.06 -1.27
CA ASN A 9 -9.00 -8.52 -1.68
C ASN A 9 -9.57 -7.49 -0.71
N GLN A 10 -9.34 -7.67 0.59
CA GLN A 10 -9.92 -6.79 1.59
C GLN A 10 -9.10 -5.54 1.81
N PHE A 11 -7.86 -5.67 2.26
CA PHE A 11 -7.01 -4.51 2.43
C PHE A 11 -6.23 -4.26 1.14
N ASN A 12 -6.95 -3.82 0.16
CA ASN A 12 -6.45 -3.40 -1.15
C ASN A 12 -7.22 -2.14 -1.51
N LEU A 13 -6.65 -0.99 -1.19
CA LEU A 13 -7.38 0.27 -1.22
C LEU A 13 -7.51 0.85 -2.63
N SER A 14 -6.62 0.48 -3.55
CA SER A 14 -6.75 0.88 -4.95
C SER A 14 -7.75 0.02 -5.73
N ALA A 15 -8.11 -1.12 -5.18
CA ALA A 15 -8.95 -2.14 -5.82
C ALA A 15 -8.33 -2.72 -7.10
N LYS A 16 -7.01 -2.67 -7.21
CA LYS A 16 -6.27 -3.17 -8.36
C LYS A 16 -5.44 -4.39 -8.01
N HIS A 17 -5.15 -5.20 -9.01
CA HIS A 17 -4.26 -6.36 -8.91
C HIS A 17 -3.22 -6.25 -10.01
N TYR A 18 -2.00 -6.69 -9.73
CA TYR A 18 -0.87 -6.49 -10.65
C TYR A 18 -0.18 -7.81 -10.99
N THR A 19 0.31 -7.89 -12.22
CA THR A 19 1.17 -8.97 -12.68
C THR A 19 2.62 -8.68 -12.31
N GLU A 20 3.49 -9.70 -12.45
CA GLU A 20 4.92 -9.50 -12.20
C GLU A 20 5.53 -8.47 -13.16
N ASP A 21 5.10 -8.46 -14.43
CA ASP A 21 5.59 -7.51 -15.41
C ASP A 21 5.20 -6.08 -15.06
N GLU A 22 3.98 -5.88 -14.57
CA GLU A 22 3.53 -4.56 -14.11
C GLU A 22 4.35 -4.08 -12.92
N ILE A 23 4.58 -4.94 -11.94
CA ILE A 23 5.41 -4.61 -10.76
C ILE A 23 6.83 -4.29 -11.20
N ARG A 24 7.39 -5.06 -12.12
CA ARG A 24 8.73 -4.82 -12.63
C ARG A 24 8.84 -3.47 -13.32
N SER A 25 7.82 -3.07 -14.07
CA SER A 25 7.83 -1.77 -14.73
C SER A 25 7.80 -0.61 -13.73
N PHE A 26 7.10 -0.76 -12.60
CA PHE A 26 7.14 0.24 -11.53
C PHE A 26 8.53 0.35 -10.91
N ILE A 27 9.21 -0.77 -10.69
CA ILE A 27 10.55 -0.79 -10.10
C ILE A 27 11.55 -0.07 -11.01
N LEU A 28 11.41 -0.23 -12.32
CA LEU A 28 12.31 0.39 -13.29
C LEU A 28 12.01 1.87 -13.53
N GLY A 29 10.87 2.37 -13.06
CA GLY A 29 10.51 3.78 -13.20
C GLY A 29 11.21 4.67 -12.18
N ASP A 30 11.48 5.93 -12.55
CA ASP A 30 12.20 6.87 -11.69
C ASP A 30 11.31 7.61 -10.71
N SER A 31 10.00 7.72 -11.00
CA SER A 31 9.07 8.53 -10.20
C SER A 31 8.23 7.72 -9.22
N VAL A 32 8.45 6.41 -9.16
CA VAL A 32 7.66 5.50 -8.34
C VAL A 32 8.60 4.67 -7.48
N LYS A 33 8.25 4.52 -6.19
CA LYS A 33 8.93 3.60 -5.27
C LYS A 33 7.95 2.56 -4.76
N ILE A 34 8.46 1.37 -4.51
CA ILE A 34 7.69 0.30 -3.89
C ILE A 34 8.27 0.03 -2.51
N PHE A 35 7.41 0.12 -1.50
CA PHE A 35 7.75 -0.22 -0.12
C PHE A 35 7.20 -1.60 0.18
N VAL A 36 8.02 -2.43 0.80
CA VAL A 36 7.68 -3.82 1.07
C VAL A 36 7.83 -4.09 2.56
N LEU A 37 6.87 -4.80 3.12
CA LEU A 37 6.88 -5.21 4.51
C LEU A 37 6.95 -6.73 4.57
N SER A 38 7.98 -7.25 5.24
CA SER A 38 8.12 -8.66 5.51
C SER A 38 7.90 -8.90 7.00
N ALA A 39 7.40 -10.06 7.35
CA ALA A 39 7.19 -10.43 8.73
C ALA A 39 7.67 -11.84 9.00
N SER A 40 8.06 -12.09 10.24
CA SER A 40 8.38 -13.43 10.72
C SER A 40 7.85 -13.58 12.14
N ASP A 41 7.56 -14.80 12.54
CA ASP A 41 7.14 -15.12 13.89
C ASP A 41 7.97 -16.29 14.42
N LYS A 42 7.62 -16.78 15.60
CA LYS A 42 8.36 -17.90 16.23
C LYS A 42 8.26 -19.21 15.46
N PHE A 43 7.36 -19.29 14.49
CA PHE A 43 7.18 -20.48 13.65
C PHE A 43 7.87 -20.36 12.29
N GLY A 44 8.42 -19.18 11.97
CA GLY A 44 9.17 -19.00 10.74
C GLY A 44 8.85 -17.70 10.02
N ASP A 45 9.35 -17.62 8.79
CA ASP A 45 9.20 -16.46 7.92
C ASP A 45 7.81 -16.48 7.27
N MET A 46 7.08 -15.39 7.40
CA MET A 46 5.77 -15.22 6.77
C MET A 46 5.89 -14.63 5.35
N GLY A 47 7.09 -14.26 4.93
CA GLY A 47 7.32 -13.64 3.63
C GLY A 47 6.85 -12.21 3.56
N ILE A 48 6.51 -11.75 2.36
CA ILE A 48 6.01 -10.39 2.12
C ILE A 48 4.54 -10.36 2.52
N VAL A 49 4.22 -9.50 3.49
CA VAL A 49 2.86 -9.38 4.03
C VAL A 49 2.22 -8.03 3.75
N GLY A 50 2.99 -7.07 3.26
CA GLY A 50 2.48 -5.76 2.90
C GLY A 50 3.31 -5.11 1.81
N CYS A 51 2.68 -4.22 1.06
CA CYS A 51 3.32 -3.53 -0.04
C CYS A 51 2.59 -2.21 -0.29
N ALA A 52 3.34 -1.16 -0.57
CA ALA A 52 2.77 0.11 -1.01
C ALA A 52 3.53 0.59 -2.25
N ILE A 53 2.77 1.07 -3.23
CA ILE A 53 3.32 1.67 -4.44
C ILE A 53 3.08 3.17 -4.31
N VAL A 54 4.16 3.96 -4.39
CA VAL A 54 4.13 5.39 -4.07
C VAL A 54 4.70 6.19 -5.24
N ALA A 55 3.93 7.13 -5.75
CA ALA A 55 4.36 8.04 -6.80
C ALA A 55 4.79 9.37 -6.17
N PHE A 56 6.02 9.80 -6.47
CA PHE A 56 6.60 11.03 -5.95
C PHE A 56 6.50 12.14 -7.00
N LYS A 57 5.99 13.30 -6.56
CA LYS A 57 5.96 14.53 -7.37
C LYS A 57 6.62 15.64 -6.57
N GLU A 58 6.93 16.77 -7.21
CA GLU A 58 7.73 17.83 -6.61
C GLU A 58 7.23 18.30 -5.24
N GLN A 59 5.91 18.45 -5.08
CA GLN A 59 5.34 19.01 -3.85
C GLN A 59 4.31 18.10 -3.20
N SER A 60 4.13 16.89 -3.73
CA SER A 60 3.15 15.96 -3.20
C SER A 60 3.57 14.53 -3.45
N THR A 61 3.03 13.65 -2.63
CA THR A 61 3.26 12.21 -2.75
C THR A 61 1.92 11.51 -2.74
N THR A 62 1.76 10.55 -3.62
CA THR A 62 0.53 9.77 -3.73
C THR A 62 0.82 8.30 -3.49
N ILE A 63 0.15 7.73 -2.50
CA ILE A 63 0.13 6.27 -2.32
C ILE A 63 -0.88 5.76 -3.34
N THR A 64 -0.39 5.25 -4.46
CA THR A 64 -1.28 4.76 -5.53
C THR A 64 -1.91 3.44 -5.16
N ASP A 65 -1.21 2.63 -4.39
CA ASP A 65 -1.67 1.32 -3.96
C ASP A 65 -1.12 0.99 -2.59
N ILE A 66 -1.92 0.33 -1.77
CA ILE A 66 -1.45 -0.26 -0.52
C ILE A 66 -2.17 -1.59 -0.33
N PHE A 67 -1.40 -2.63 -0.06
CA PHE A 67 -1.89 -3.98 0.14
C PHE A 67 -1.37 -4.51 1.47
N LEU A 68 -2.22 -5.21 2.20
CA LEU A 68 -1.80 -5.84 3.45
C LEU A 68 -2.49 -7.18 3.58
N SER A 69 -1.71 -8.23 3.85
CA SER A 69 -2.25 -9.55 4.09
C SER A 69 -3.17 -9.54 5.30
N CYS A 70 -4.32 -10.19 5.21
CA CYS A 70 -5.26 -10.29 6.32
C CYS A 70 -4.66 -11.01 7.54
N ARG A 71 -3.58 -11.77 7.35
CA ARG A 71 -2.89 -12.45 8.46
C ARG A 71 -2.25 -11.49 9.45
N VAL A 72 -1.92 -10.28 9.00
CA VAL A 72 -1.20 -9.31 9.84
C VAL A 72 -1.99 -8.03 10.09
N PHE A 73 -3.15 -7.88 9.46
CA PHE A 73 -3.96 -6.67 9.63
C PHE A 73 -4.42 -6.53 11.09
N GLY A 74 -4.41 -5.31 11.60
CA GLY A 74 -4.79 -5.03 12.98
C GLY A 74 -3.69 -5.28 14.00
N ARG A 75 -2.46 -5.59 13.54
CA ARG A 75 -1.32 -5.90 14.41
C ARG A 75 -0.23 -4.82 14.35
N GLY A 76 -0.57 -3.64 13.82
CA GLY A 76 0.35 -2.51 13.74
C GLY A 76 1.23 -2.46 12.49
N PHE A 77 1.12 -3.43 11.60
CA PHE A 77 1.93 -3.45 10.38
C PHE A 77 1.54 -2.34 9.42
N GLU A 78 0.26 -2.02 9.34
CA GLU A 78 -0.24 -0.93 8.51
C GLU A 78 0.34 0.41 8.94
N GLU A 79 0.50 0.63 10.25
CA GLU A 79 1.10 1.86 10.77
C GLU A 79 2.59 1.93 10.44
N ARG A 80 3.31 0.81 10.54
CA ARG A 80 4.72 0.77 10.20
C ARG A 80 4.97 1.09 8.74
N LEU A 81 4.13 0.57 7.87
CA LEU A 81 4.25 0.84 6.43
C LEU A 81 4.05 2.31 6.13
N LEU A 82 3.01 2.93 6.71
CA LEU A 82 2.76 4.35 6.55
C LEU A 82 3.86 5.21 7.15
N ASP A 83 4.36 4.86 8.33
CA ASP A 83 5.44 5.61 8.98
C ASP A 83 6.71 5.58 8.13
N THR A 84 7.02 4.43 7.54
CA THR A 84 8.17 4.30 6.64
C THR A 84 8.03 5.20 5.43
N ILE A 85 6.85 5.24 4.83
CA ILE A 85 6.57 6.11 3.69
C ILE A 85 6.75 7.57 4.10
N ARG A 86 6.14 7.97 5.21
CA ARG A 86 6.19 9.36 5.69
C ARG A 86 7.60 9.81 6.06
N SER A 87 8.46 8.90 6.50
CA SER A 87 9.82 9.24 6.87
C SER A 87 10.65 9.73 5.68
N GLN A 88 10.20 9.46 4.46
CA GLN A 88 10.91 9.83 3.23
C GLN A 88 10.26 11.00 2.49
N ILE A 89 9.24 11.62 3.08
CA ILE A 89 8.41 12.60 2.38
C ILE A 89 8.30 13.89 3.17
N ALA A 90 8.35 15.01 2.45
CA ALA A 90 7.96 16.32 2.97
C ALA A 90 6.73 16.79 2.19
N GLY A 91 5.72 17.31 2.89
CA GLY A 91 4.52 17.85 2.26
C GLY A 91 3.31 16.94 2.38
N ALA A 92 2.31 17.22 1.56
CA ALA A 92 1.03 16.50 1.61
C ALA A 92 1.15 15.09 1.06
N VAL A 93 0.44 14.16 1.69
CA VAL A 93 0.36 12.77 1.25
C VAL A 93 -1.07 12.46 0.86
N TYR A 94 -1.25 11.98 -0.36
CA TYR A 94 -2.53 11.53 -0.89
C TYR A 94 -2.55 10.02 -0.98
N GLY A 95 -3.73 9.42 -0.85
CA GLY A 95 -3.88 7.98 -0.98
C GLY A 95 -5.05 7.63 -1.89
N VAL A 96 -4.83 6.74 -2.83
CA VAL A 96 -5.89 6.30 -3.74
C VAL A 96 -6.77 5.28 -3.05
N PHE A 97 -8.06 5.59 -2.94
CA PHE A 97 -9.07 4.67 -2.43
C PHE A 97 -10.19 4.52 -3.45
N ASN A 98 -10.25 3.36 -4.07
CA ASN A 98 -11.30 2.98 -5.02
C ASN A 98 -12.18 1.95 -4.32
N GLN A 99 -13.34 2.37 -3.84
CA GLN A 99 -14.20 1.54 -3.01
C GLN A 99 -14.81 0.38 -3.80
N ASN A 100 -14.83 -0.80 -3.18
CA ASN A 100 -15.57 -1.95 -3.66
C ASN A 100 -16.19 -2.69 -2.46
N ASN A 101 -16.87 -3.82 -2.71
CA ASN A 101 -17.55 -4.57 -1.65
C ASN A 101 -16.58 -5.19 -0.64
N LYS A 102 -15.33 -5.41 -1.02
CA LYS A 102 -14.34 -6.06 -0.17
C LYS A 102 -13.59 -5.08 0.72
N ASN A 103 -13.30 -3.87 0.20
CA ASN A 103 -12.47 -2.91 0.93
C ASN A 103 -13.27 -1.78 1.60
N LYS A 104 -14.59 -1.73 1.44
CA LYS A 104 -15.40 -0.60 1.94
C LYS A 104 -15.27 -0.38 3.44
N LYS A 105 -14.97 -1.42 4.22
CA LYS A 105 -14.78 -1.29 5.66
C LYS A 105 -13.51 -0.50 6.02
N PHE A 106 -12.61 -0.28 5.07
CA PHE A 106 -11.40 0.51 5.26
C PHE A 106 -11.51 1.92 4.69
N SER A 107 -12.74 2.41 4.43
CA SER A 107 -12.97 3.70 3.78
C SER A 107 -12.40 4.89 4.55
N SER A 108 -12.24 4.78 5.87
CA SER A 108 -11.67 5.84 6.71
C SER A 108 -10.18 5.65 7.00
N PHE A 109 -9.55 4.62 6.44
CA PHE A 109 -8.16 4.28 6.76
C PHE A 109 -7.22 5.47 6.55
N TYR A 110 -7.27 6.09 5.37
CA TYR A 110 -6.39 7.20 5.05
C TYR A 110 -6.69 8.44 5.90
N SER A 111 -7.96 8.83 5.97
CA SER A 111 -8.34 10.06 6.69
C SER A 111 -8.05 9.98 8.19
N GLU A 112 -8.20 8.83 8.80
CA GLU A 112 -7.85 8.64 10.21
C GLU A 112 -6.35 8.79 10.46
N ARG A 113 -5.53 8.69 9.43
CA ARG A 113 -4.07 8.72 9.53
C ARG A 113 -3.44 9.95 8.87
N GLY A 114 -4.25 10.96 8.55
CA GLY A 114 -3.76 12.21 7.98
C GLY A 114 -3.34 12.12 6.52
N VAL A 115 -3.79 11.09 5.81
CA VAL A 115 -3.58 10.94 4.37
C VAL A 115 -4.86 11.38 3.67
N ILE A 116 -4.73 12.18 2.62
CA ILE A 116 -5.89 12.74 1.90
C ILE A 116 -6.37 11.71 0.88
N PRO A 117 -7.60 11.16 1.05
CA PRO A 117 -8.09 10.14 0.12
C PRO A 117 -8.49 10.76 -1.22
N ILE A 118 -8.12 10.08 -2.31
CA ILE A 118 -8.51 10.46 -3.68
C ILE A 118 -8.95 9.21 -4.43
N THR A 119 -9.63 9.41 -5.54
CA THR A 119 -10.08 8.35 -6.43
C THR A 119 -9.44 8.56 -7.80
N ASP A 120 -8.95 7.48 -8.43
CA ASP A 120 -8.32 7.56 -9.74
C ASP A 120 -9.09 6.83 -10.84
N ILE A 121 -10.35 6.47 -10.58
CA ILE A 121 -11.23 5.83 -11.57
C ILE A 121 -12.43 6.70 -11.90
#